data_1f2fdc6e103d68c74ed52f1beb77bac0
#
_entry.id   1f2fdc6e103d68c74ed52f1beb77bac0
#
_cell.length_a   1.000
_cell.length_b   1.000
_cell.length_c   1.000
_cell.angle_alpha   90.00
_cell.angle_beta   90.00
_cell.angle_gamma   90.00
#
_symmetry.space_group_name_H-M   'P 1'
#
loop_
_entity.id
_entity.type
_entity.pdbx_description
1 polymer ?
#
loop_
_entity_poly.entity_id
_entity_poly.type
_entity_poly.pdbx_seq_one_letter_code
_entity_poly.pdbx_strand_id
1 'polypeptide(L)'
;NEELLKTTPNDIETLNRLAFALMGRGDLEKAKKHYIKILKLDHFNPIALKNLNKLDSIRPRAFKKRLKMNANSQPTNLINLFLEEIGKTKVAKLKNIAEGHIISQLKPGDEVVLSIKRRSIFILDKNKTYLGALPDDLSHRLIQFMKYGNKYQAFVKSVEKNCLTVFIKEV
;
A
#
# COMPACT_ATOMS: atom_id res chain seq x y z
N ASN A 1 -14.01 -14.52 12.96
CA ASN A 1 -14.97 -14.56 11.82
C ASN A 1 -15.47 -15.99 11.51
N GLU A 2 -14.60 -17.03 11.56
CA GLU A 2 -15.05 -18.42 11.35
C GLU A 2 -15.99 -18.91 12.46
N GLU A 3 -15.75 -18.50 13.71
CA GLU A 3 -16.63 -18.83 14.84
C GLU A 3 -17.98 -18.13 14.73
N LEU A 4 -18.02 -16.87 14.32
CA LEU A 4 -19.27 -16.13 14.08
C LEU A 4 -20.11 -16.77 12.98
N LEU A 5 -19.48 -17.33 11.94
CA LEU A 5 -20.20 -18.03 10.87
C LEU A 5 -20.80 -19.38 11.29
N LYS A 6 -20.38 -19.95 12.44
CA LYS A 6 -21.06 -21.14 13.02
C LYS A 6 -22.42 -20.77 13.61
N THR A 7 -22.55 -19.56 14.15
CA THR A 7 -23.82 -19.07 14.74
C THR A 7 -24.68 -18.35 13.69
N THR A 8 -24.07 -17.64 12.76
CA THR A 8 -24.78 -16.88 11.69
C THR A 8 -24.14 -17.16 10.33
N PRO A 9 -24.46 -18.31 9.69
CA PRO A 9 -23.76 -18.77 8.48
C PRO A 9 -24.03 -17.94 7.21
N ASN A 10 -25.01 -17.05 7.24
CA ASN A 10 -25.43 -16.21 6.12
C ASN A 10 -25.22 -14.71 6.37
N ASP A 11 -24.49 -14.34 7.40
CA ASP A 11 -24.17 -12.94 7.65
C ASP A 11 -23.19 -12.43 6.59
N ILE A 12 -23.70 -11.53 5.73
CA ILE A 12 -22.98 -10.98 4.58
C ILE A 12 -21.75 -10.20 5.02
N GLU A 13 -21.83 -9.47 6.12
CA GLU A 13 -20.71 -8.67 6.62
C GLU A 13 -19.56 -9.56 7.10
N THR A 14 -19.87 -10.58 7.89
CA THR A 14 -18.87 -11.55 8.36
C THR A 14 -18.27 -12.35 7.20
N LEU A 15 -19.08 -12.73 6.21
CA LEU A 15 -18.60 -13.39 4.99
C LEU A 15 -17.65 -12.49 4.18
N ASN A 16 -17.94 -11.19 4.04
CA ASN A 16 -17.06 -10.23 3.38
C ASN A 16 -15.74 -10.07 4.11
N ARG A 17 -15.76 -9.94 5.44
CA ARG A 17 -14.56 -9.83 6.28
C ARG A 17 -13.69 -11.08 6.19
N LEU A 18 -14.30 -12.28 6.22
CA LEU A 18 -13.57 -13.55 6.09
C LEU A 18 -12.98 -13.70 4.70
N ALA A 19 -13.75 -13.44 3.64
CA ALA A 19 -13.26 -13.52 2.27
C ALA A 19 -12.10 -12.55 2.02
N PHE A 20 -12.17 -11.34 2.57
CA PHE A 20 -11.07 -10.37 2.47
C PHE A 20 -9.81 -10.85 3.21
N ALA A 21 -9.97 -11.41 4.42
CA ALA A 21 -8.85 -11.96 5.18
C ALA A 21 -8.19 -13.15 4.47
N LEU A 22 -9.00 -14.04 3.86
CA LEU A 22 -8.50 -15.17 3.05
C LEU A 22 -7.75 -14.68 1.81
N MET A 23 -8.24 -13.64 1.16
CA MET A 23 -7.55 -13.02 0.03
C MET A 23 -6.18 -12.44 0.45
N GLY A 24 -6.11 -11.79 1.62
CA GLY A 24 -4.85 -11.28 2.19
C GLY A 24 -3.85 -12.38 2.55
N ARG A 25 -4.33 -13.57 2.95
CA ARG A 25 -3.49 -14.75 3.21
C ARG A 25 -3.04 -15.47 1.94
N GLY A 26 -3.59 -15.12 0.78
CA GLY A 26 -3.33 -15.81 -0.48
C GLY A 26 -4.20 -17.04 -0.73
N ASP A 27 -5.18 -17.32 0.12
CA ASP A 27 -6.16 -18.42 -0.03
C ASP A 27 -7.27 -18.00 -1.03
N LEU A 28 -6.86 -17.71 -2.28
CA LEU A 28 -7.71 -17.07 -3.29
C LEU A 28 -8.94 -17.91 -3.65
N GLU A 29 -8.80 -19.23 -3.69
CA GLU A 29 -9.90 -20.15 -3.98
C GLU A 29 -10.98 -20.13 -2.88
N LYS A 30 -10.56 -20.11 -1.62
CA LYS A 30 -11.50 -20.00 -0.50
C LYS A 30 -12.16 -18.62 -0.47
N ALA A 31 -11.40 -17.55 -0.71
CA ALA A 31 -11.95 -16.21 -0.82
C ALA A 31 -13.00 -16.12 -1.92
N LYS A 32 -12.72 -16.68 -3.11
CA LYS A 32 -13.65 -16.72 -4.24
C LYS A 32 -14.96 -17.44 -3.89
N LYS A 33 -14.89 -18.59 -3.21
CA LYS A 33 -16.07 -19.32 -2.74
C LYS A 33 -16.96 -18.48 -1.83
N HIS A 34 -16.37 -17.73 -0.91
CA HIS A 34 -17.12 -16.85 0.00
C HIS A 34 -17.76 -15.67 -0.74
N TYR A 35 -17.06 -15.02 -1.67
CA TYR A 35 -17.65 -13.95 -2.47
C TYR A 35 -18.79 -14.44 -3.37
N ILE A 36 -18.69 -15.65 -3.96
CA ILE A 36 -19.79 -16.27 -4.71
C ILE A 36 -20.99 -16.55 -3.78
N LYS A 37 -20.73 -17.02 -2.55
CA LYS A 37 -21.81 -17.22 -1.57
C LYS A 37 -22.51 -15.90 -1.24
N ILE A 38 -21.78 -14.82 -1.08
CA ILE A 38 -22.34 -13.48 -0.84
C ILE A 38 -23.24 -13.07 -2.01
N LEU A 39 -22.80 -13.25 -3.27
CA LEU A 39 -23.61 -12.91 -4.44
C LEU A 39 -24.85 -13.77 -4.61
N LYS A 40 -24.89 -14.98 -4.02
CA LYS A 40 -26.12 -15.78 -3.96
C LYS A 40 -27.14 -15.22 -2.96
N LEU A 41 -26.67 -14.54 -1.89
CA LEU A 41 -27.50 -13.91 -0.87
C LEU A 41 -27.89 -12.47 -1.28
N ASP A 42 -26.97 -11.75 -1.88
CA ASP A 42 -27.13 -10.36 -2.35
C ASP A 42 -26.44 -10.22 -3.73
N HIS A 43 -27.21 -10.30 -4.80
CA HIS A 43 -26.74 -10.29 -6.19
C HIS A 43 -25.99 -9.00 -6.58
N PHE A 44 -26.29 -7.89 -5.93
CA PHE A 44 -25.73 -6.57 -6.23
C PHE A 44 -24.69 -6.12 -5.21
N ASN A 45 -24.17 -7.01 -4.37
CA ASN A 45 -23.19 -6.65 -3.37
C ASN A 45 -21.93 -6.05 -4.00
N PRO A 46 -21.64 -4.74 -3.80
CA PRO A 46 -20.56 -4.07 -4.52
C PRO A 46 -19.17 -4.55 -4.09
N ILE A 47 -19.04 -4.99 -2.82
CA ILE A 47 -17.78 -5.48 -2.27
C ILE A 47 -17.43 -6.83 -2.91
N ALA A 48 -18.40 -7.74 -2.96
CA ALA A 48 -18.21 -9.06 -3.55
C ALA A 48 -17.92 -8.99 -5.05
N LEU A 49 -18.67 -8.17 -5.80
CA LEU A 49 -18.43 -7.96 -7.24
C LEU A 49 -17.03 -7.40 -7.51
N LYS A 50 -16.62 -6.34 -6.79
CA LYS A 50 -15.32 -5.72 -6.95
C LYS A 50 -14.17 -6.70 -6.67
N ASN A 51 -14.29 -7.50 -5.61
CA ASN A 51 -13.24 -8.42 -5.22
C ASN A 51 -13.18 -9.67 -6.09
N LEU A 52 -14.31 -10.18 -6.60
CA LEU A 52 -14.32 -11.24 -7.59
C LEU A 52 -13.63 -10.82 -8.89
N ASN A 53 -13.91 -9.61 -9.39
CA ASN A 53 -13.22 -9.08 -10.57
C ASN A 53 -11.70 -8.99 -10.35
N LYS A 54 -11.27 -8.61 -9.13
CA LYS A 54 -9.84 -8.63 -8.78
C LYS A 54 -9.26 -10.04 -8.76
N LEU A 55 -9.98 -11.02 -8.21
CA LEU A 55 -9.55 -12.41 -8.14
C LEU A 55 -9.44 -13.04 -9.53
N ASP A 56 -10.37 -12.74 -10.43
CA ASP A 56 -10.35 -13.24 -11.80
C ASP A 56 -9.23 -12.63 -12.65
N SER A 57 -8.82 -11.38 -12.35
CA SER A 57 -7.67 -10.75 -12.98
C SER A 57 -6.33 -11.29 -12.49
N ILE A 58 -6.29 -11.94 -11.33
CA ILE A 58 -5.10 -12.59 -10.77
C ILE A 58 -5.00 -14.01 -11.34
N ARG A 59 -4.32 -14.18 -12.48
CA ARG A 59 -4.09 -15.53 -13.04
C ARG A 59 -3.29 -16.39 -12.05
N PRO A 60 -3.75 -17.60 -11.69
CA PRO A 60 -3.09 -18.46 -10.68
C PRO A 60 -1.62 -18.78 -10.98
N ARG A 61 -1.23 -18.82 -12.26
CA ARG A 61 0.17 -19.06 -12.69
C ARG A 61 1.11 -17.88 -12.41
N ALA A 62 0.63 -16.65 -12.49
CA ALA A 62 1.45 -15.46 -12.23
C ALA A 62 1.75 -15.31 -10.73
N PHE A 63 0.82 -15.71 -9.87
CA PHE A 63 0.97 -15.63 -8.42
C PHE A 63 1.99 -16.65 -7.89
N LYS A 64 1.91 -17.92 -8.32
CA LYS A 64 2.91 -18.96 -7.95
C LYS A 64 4.31 -18.67 -8.49
N LYS A 65 4.43 -18.04 -9.68
CA LYS A 65 5.73 -17.67 -10.25
C LYS A 65 6.35 -16.45 -9.52
N ARG A 66 5.54 -15.50 -9.05
CA ARG A 66 6.02 -14.37 -8.22
C ARG A 66 6.50 -14.81 -6.85
N LEU A 67 5.84 -15.78 -6.21
CA LEU A 67 6.27 -16.35 -4.93
C LEU A 67 7.60 -17.12 -5.03
N LYS A 68 7.88 -17.77 -6.18
CA LYS A 68 9.14 -18.52 -6.38
C LYS A 68 10.33 -17.65 -6.85
N MET A 69 10.08 -16.51 -7.51
CA MET A 69 11.16 -15.65 -8.00
C MET A 69 11.69 -14.65 -6.96
N ASN A 70 11.02 -14.48 -5.82
CA ASN A 70 11.39 -13.53 -4.78
C ASN A 70 11.71 -14.20 -3.43
N ALA A 71 12.35 -15.38 -3.45
CA ALA A 71 12.81 -16.03 -2.21
C ALA A 71 13.89 -15.22 -1.47
N ASN A 72 14.48 -14.17 -2.10
CA ASN A 72 15.48 -13.27 -1.51
C ASN A 72 15.03 -11.80 -1.38
N SER A 73 13.82 -11.45 -1.84
CA SER A 73 13.19 -10.19 -1.50
C SER A 73 11.81 -10.54 -0.97
N GLN A 74 11.60 -10.36 0.32
CA GLN A 74 10.26 -10.46 0.91
C GLN A 74 9.31 -9.66 0.02
N PRO A 75 8.17 -10.22 -0.43
CA PRO A 75 7.10 -9.40 -0.96
C PRO A 75 6.62 -8.58 0.23
N THR A 76 7.23 -7.42 0.42
CA THR A 76 6.69 -6.39 1.28
C THR A 76 5.27 -6.22 0.77
N ASN A 77 4.31 -6.68 1.55
CA ASN A 77 2.90 -6.57 1.24
C ASN A 77 2.65 -5.08 0.97
N LEU A 78 2.64 -4.67 -0.31
CA LEU A 78 2.38 -3.27 -0.70
C LEU A 78 1.08 -2.76 -0.08
N ILE A 79 0.14 -3.67 0.19
CA ILE A 79 -1.11 -3.38 0.89
C ILE A 79 -0.83 -2.97 2.35
N ASN A 80 0.08 -3.66 3.05
CA ASN A 80 0.42 -3.34 4.44
C ASN A 80 1.41 -2.17 4.53
N LEU A 81 2.20 -1.95 3.47
CA LEU A 81 3.16 -0.86 3.41
C LEU A 81 2.46 0.51 3.42
N PHE A 82 1.32 0.62 2.74
CA PHE A 82 0.54 1.84 2.61
C PHE A 82 -0.70 1.89 3.53
N LEU A 83 -0.68 1.11 4.61
CA LEU A 83 -1.74 1.19 5.62
C LEU A 83 -1.66 2.56 6.30
N GLU A 84 -2.73 3.34 6.16
CA GLU A 84 -2.83 4.67 6.77
C GLU A 84 -3.23 4.53 8.24
N GLU A 85 -2.32 4.92 9.14
CA GLU A 85 -2.56 5.02 10.58
C GLU A 85 -2.69 6.50 10.96
N ILE A 86 -3.80 6.86 11.59
CA ILE A 86 -4.05 8.26 12.02
C ILE A 86 -2.93 8.71 12.97
N GLY A 87 -2.31 9.83 12.65
CA GLY A 87 -1.24 10.42 13.45
C GLY A 87 0.17 9.89 13.18
N LYS A 88 0.30 8.70 12.58
CA LYS A 88 1.61 8.07 12.32
C LYS A 88 2.02 8.04 10.85
N THR A 89 1.07 8.24 9.95
CA THR A 89 1.34 8.17 8.52
C THR A 89 0.88 9.42 7.80
N LYS A 90 1.57 9.77 6.70
CA LYS A 90 1.22 10.89 5.85
C LYS A 90 1.54 10.59 4.39
N VAL A 91 0.59 10.93 3.53
CA VAL A 91 0.80 10.93 2.07
C VAL A 91 1.10 12.36 1.63
N ALA A 92 2.15 12.53 0.85
CA ALA A 92 2.56 13.84 0.35
C ALA A 92 2.92 13.81 -1.12
N LYS A 93 2.44 14.80 -1.86
CA LYS A 93 2.91 15.10 -3.23
C LYS A 93 4.18 15.92 -3.13
N LEU A 94 5.22 15.53 -3.88
CA LEU A 94 6.48 16.26 -3.89
C LEU A 94 6.38 17.53 -4.76
N LYS A 95 7.11 18.55 -4.33
CA LYS A 95 7.39 19.78 -5.10
C LYS A 95 8.75 19.63 -5.79
N ASN A 96 8.97 20.41 -6.85
CA ASN A 96 10.26 20.47 -7.55
C ASN A 96 10.82 19.09 -7.85
N ILE A 97 10.00 18.25 -8.46
CA ILE A 97 10.37 16.87 -8.78
C ILE A 97 11.50 16.83 -9.80
N ALA A 98 12.32 15.78 -9.72
CA ALA A 98 13.41 15.52 -10.66
C ALA A 98 12.89 15.28 -12.08
N GLU A 99 13.80 15.23 -13.04
CA GLU A 99 13.48 15.00 -14.44
C GLU A 99 12.79 13.66 -14.68
N GLY A 100 11.91 13.62 -15.68
CA GLY A 100 11.04 12.47 -15.94
C GLY A 100 11.77 11.14 -16.12
N HIS A 101 13.01 11.16 -16.66
CA HIS A 101 13.80 9.94 -16.85
C HIS A 101 14.25 9.32 -15.51
N ILE A 102 14.49 10.12 -14.47
CA ILE A 102 14.85 9.64 -13.12
C ILE A 102 13.61 9.05 -12.46
N ILE A 103 12.49 9.77 -12.56
CA ILE A 103 11.23 9.38 -11.91
C ILE A 103 10.64 8.11 -12.53
N SER A 104 10.80 7.92 -13.85
CA SER A 104 10.26 6.75 -14.57
C SER A 104 10.88 5.41 -14.14
N GLN A 105 12.04 5.44 -13.49
CA GLN A 105 12.70 4.23 -12.95
C GLN A 105 12.13 3.78 -11.61
N LEU A 106 11.41 4.67 -10.92
CA LEU A 106 10.83 4.39 -9.61
C LEU A 106 9.57 3.52 -9.72
N LYS A 107 9.40 2.66 -8.74
CA LYS A 107 8.22 1.80 -8.62
C LYS A 107 7.48 2.07 -7.30
N PRO A 108 6.15 1.96 -7.27
CA PRO A 108 5.40 1.98 -6.02
C PRO A 108 5.95 0.93 -5.04
N GLY A 109 6.25 1.37 -3.82
CA GLY A 109 6.90 0.54 -2.79
C GLY A 109 8.41 0.72 -2.68
N ASP A 110 9.07 1.43 -3.58
CA ASP A 110 10.48 1.73 -3.44
C ASP A 110 10.71 2.61 -2.22
N GLU A 111 11.66 2.21 -1.38
CA GLU A 111 12.09 2.98 -0.21
C GLU A 111 12.90 4.18 -0.64
N VAL A 112 12.60 5.33 -0.05
CA VAL A 112 13.28 6.60 -0.31
C VAL A 112 13.78 7.22 0.99
N VAL A 113 14.82 8.04 0.89
CA VAL A 113 15.50 8.63 2.04
C VAL A 113 15.05 10.08 2.24
N LEU A 114 14.69 10.42 3.48
CA LEU A 114 14.39 11.78 3.92
C LEU A 114 15.70 12.50 4.26
N SER A 115 16.07 13.53 3.50
CA SER A 115 17.27 14.33 3.74
C SER A 115 16.89 15.75 4.18
N ILE A 116 17.22 16.10 5.41
CA ILE A 116 16.99 17.44 5.94
C ILE A 116 18.09 18.36 5.44
N LYS A 117 17.70 19.45 4.76
CA LYS A 117 18.61 20.49 4.33
C LYS A 117 18.03 21.86 4.66
N ARG A 118 18.64 22.59 5.58
CA ARG A 118 18.13 23.85 6.14
C ARG A 118 16.73 23.67 6.76
N ARG A 119 15.69 24.20 6.14
CA ARG A 119 14.30 24.15 6.62
C ARG A 119 13.39 23.26 5.76
N SER A 120 13.95 22.53 4.80
CA SER A 120 13.22 21.68 3.87
C SER A 120 13.68 20.24 3.96
N ILE A 121 12.80 19.31 3.62
CA ILE A 121 13.12 17.90 3.50
C ILE A 121 13.12 17.53 2.02
N PHE A 122 14.26 17.06 1.56
CA PHE A 122 14.43 16.48 0.21
C PHE A 122 14.25 14.98 0.27
N ILE A 123 13.65 14.45 -0.77
CA ILE A 123 13.50 13.01 -0.97
C ILE A 123 14.57 12.56 -1.96
N LEU A 124 15.33 11.56 -1.54
CA LEU A 124 16.41 10.97 -2.32
C LEU A 124 16.12 9.48 -2.53
N ASP A 125 16.62 8.92 -3.62
CA ASP A 125 16.62 7.47 -3.81
C ASP A 125 17.74 6.80 -2.98
N LYS A 126 17.88 5.48 -3.08
CA LYS A 126 18.95 4.70 -2.41
C LYS A 126 20.35 5.10 -2.87
N ASN A 127 20.48 5.66 -4.07
CA ASN A 127 21.74 6.12 -4.65
C ASN A 127 22.02 7.59 -4.30
N LYS A 128 21.22 8.20 -3.43
CA LYS A 128 21.26 9.63 -3.07
C LYS A 128 20.93 10.58 -4.21
N THR A 129 20.25 10.09 -5.25
CA THR A 129 19.74 10.92 -6.35
C THR A 129 18.53 11.72 -5.87
N TYR A 130 18.47 12.98 -6.21
CA TYR A 130 17.34 13.86 -5.86
C TYR A 130 16.08 13.45 -6.61
N LEU A 131 14.98 13.32 -5.89
CA LEU A 131 13.67 12.97 -6.46
C LEU A 131 12.66 14.12 -6.37
N GLY A 132 12.77 14.96 -5.35
CA GLY A 132 11.88 16.08 -5.11
C GLY A 132 11.96 16.60 -3.68
N ALA A 133 11.14 17.59 -3.36
CA ALA A 133 11.06 18.17 -2.02
C ALA A 133 9.66 17.99 -1.43
N LEU A 134 9.56 17.79 -0.13
CA LEU A 134 8.28 17.83 0.58
C LEU A 134 7.75 19.28 0.63
N PRO A 135 6.40 19.47 0.70
CA PRO A 135 5.80 20.76 0.99
C PRO A 135 6.36 21.38 2.28
N ASP A 136 6.48 22.71 2.29
CA ASP A 136 7.18 23.44 3.37
C ASP A 136 6.51 23.26 4.73
N ASP A 137 5.18 23.32 4.78
CA ASP A 137 4.38 23.09 5.98
C ASP A 137 4.62 21.70 6.58
N LEU A 138 4.66 20.66 5.73
CA LEU A 138 4.94 19.29 6.16
C LEU A 138 6.41 19.12 6.57
N SER A 139 7.35 19.73 5.82
CA SER A 139 8.77 19.71 6.14
C SER A 139 9.03 20.31 7.53
N HIS A 140 8.47 21.47 7.84
CA HIS A 140 8.62 22.11 9.15
C HIS A 140 8.11 21.21 10.30
N ARG A 141 6.93 20.61 10.13
CA ARG A 141 6.35 19.72 11.14
C ARG A 141 7.20 18.48 11.37
N LEU A 142 7.60 17.80 10.30
CA LEU A 142 8.42 16.58 10.40
C LEU A 142 9.81 16.89 11.00
N ILE A 143 10.46 18.00 10.64
CA ILE A 143 11.73 18.41 11.22
C ILE A 143 11.58 18.63 12.74
N GLN A 144 10.48 19.23 13.19
CA GLN A 144 10.22 19.38 14.63
C GLN A 144 10.11 18.02 15.31
N PHE A 145 9.29 17.11 14.78
CA PHE A 145 9.13 15.76 15.35
C PHE A 145 10.44 14.98 15.34
N MET A 146 11.24 15.06 14.27
CA MET A 146 12.55 14.43 14.21
C MET A 146 13.53 14.98 15.28
N LYS A 147 13.44 16.28 15.62
CA LYS A 147 14.20 16.88 16.72
C LYS A 147 13.79 16.32 18.09
N TYR A 148 12.53 15.91 18.24
CA TYR A 148 12.04 15.25 19.46
C TYR A 148 12.31 13.74 19.49
N GLY A 149 13.04 13.20 18.49
CA GLY A 149 13.48 11.81 18.46
C GLY A 149 12.62 10.90 17.61
N ASN A 150 11.56 11.38 16.96
CA ASN A 150 10.74 10.56 16.06
C ASN A 150 11.53 10.20 14.81
N LYS A 151 11.38 8.95 14.36
CA LYS A 151 12.01 8.43 13.15
C LYS A 151 10.95 8.16 12.10
N TYR A 152 11.28 8.40 10.84
CA TYR A 152 10.35 8.24 9.73
C TYR A 152 11.00 7.43 8.61
N GLN A 153 10.21 6.56 8.03
CA GLN A 153 10.51 5.89 6.76
C GLN A 153 9.60 6.45 5.68
N ALA A 154 10.08 6.49 4.45
CA ALA A 154 9.30 6.96 3.32
C ALA A 154 9.40 5.98 2.15
N PHE A 155 8.30 5.86 1.41
CA PHE A 155 8.16 4.97 0.26
C PHE A 155 7.46 5.67 -0.87
N VAL A 156 7.80 5.31 -2.10
CA VAL A 156 7.07 5.78 -3.29
C VAL A 156 5.66 5.20 -3.28
N LYS A 157 4.63 6.04 -3.26
CA LYS A 157 3.22 5.61 -3.33
C LYS A 157 2.72 5.53 -4.77
N SER A 158 2.95 6.58 -5.56
CA SER A 158 2.59 6.63 -6.97
C SER A 158 3.54 7.51 -7.77
N VAL A 159 3.74 7.13 -9.02
CA VAL A 159 4.56 7.85 -10.00
C VAL A 159 3.67 8.20 -11.17
N GLU A 160 3.53 9.48 -11.46
CA GLU A 160 2.81 10.02 -12.60
C GLU A 160 3.75 10.93 -13.40
N LYS A 161 3.39 11.26 -14.63
CA LYS A 161 4.27 11.98 -15.57
C LYS A 161 4.86 13.29 -15.01
N ASN A 162 4.11 14.00 -14.14
CA ASN A 162 4.52 15.25 -13.50
C ASN A 162 4.21 15.30 -11.99
N CYS A 163 4.03 14.15 -11.36
CA CYS A 163 3.69 14.07 -9.96
C CYS A 163 4.30 12.83 -9.32
N LEU A 164 5.05 13.03 -8.26
CA LEU A 164 5.58 11.96 -7.43
C LEU A 164 4.95 12.06 -6.04
N THR A 165 4.27 11.00 -5.63
CA THR A 165 3.63 10.92 -4.32
C THR A 165 4.39 9.93 -3.46
N VAL A 166 4.71 10.34 -2.24
CA VAL A 166 5.39 9.52 -1.24
C VAL A 166 4.48 9.25 -0.04
N PHE A 167 4.66 8.10 0.54
CA PHE A 167 4.04 7.68 1.79
C PHE A 167 5.11 7.72 2.88
N ILE A 168 4.83 8.44 3.96
CA ILE A 168 5.73 8.62 5.09
C ILE A 168 5.11 7.96 6.30
N LYS A 169 5.87 7.14 6.99
CA LYS A 169 5.45 6.41 8.20
C LYS A 169 6.41 6.66 9.33
N GLU A 170 5.88 6.91 10.52
CA GLU A 170 6.64 6.94 11.77
C GLU A 170 6.99 5.52 12.23
N VAL A 171 8.24 5.32 12.72
CA VAL A 171 8.81 4.01 13.09
C VAL A 171 9.20 3.98 14.55
#